data_63a0a9de4d4e8e4ea2806ce083ee6994
#
_entry.id   63a0a9de4d4e8e4ea2806ce083ee6994
#
_cell.length_a   1.000
_cell.length_b   1.000
_cell.length_c   1.000
_cell.angle_alpha   90.00
_cell.angle_beta   90.00
_cell.angle_gamma   90.00
#
_symmetry.space_group_name_H-M   'P 1'
#
loop_
_entity.id
_entity.type
_entity.pdbx_description
1 polymer ?
#
loop_
_entity_poly.entity_id
_entity_poly.type
_entity_poly.pdbx_seq_one_letter_code
_entity_poly.pdbx_strand_id
1 'polypeptide(L)'
;MNDFFDTVRRFLLDYLPKQRCLSVNTVLSYKQTLNLFVSYMQDERDVTATKLTFSRIDRDVILGFLTWLETARKCSASTRNQRLMALRSFLEFAGQMDCTQMALYLSACSIPAQEAHGRIVEFLTEPSLAALLQQPDPSKSKAIPHRKVGAILPEVI
;
A
#
# COMPACT_ATOMS: atom_id res chain seq x y z
N MET A 1 -19.09 6.32 21.28
CA MET A 1 -18.16 6.56 20.18
C MET A 1 -17.42 5.28 19.88
N ASN A 2 -17.24 4.94 18.64
CA ASN A 2 -16.58 3.68 18.34
C ASN A 2 -15.08 3.94 18.22
N ASP A 3 -14.30 3.49 19.20
CA ASP A 3 -12.84 3.68 19.28
C ASP A 3 -12.09 3.27 18.00
N PHE A 4 -12.58 2.27 17.29
CA PHE A 4 -12.01 1.83 16.03
C PHE A 4 -12.03 2.94 14.97
N PHE A 5 -13.19 3.55 14.71
CA PHE A 5 -13.31 4.61 13.69
C PHE A 5 -12.66 5.91 14.10
N ASP A 6 -12.63 6.23 15.40
CA ASP A 6 -11.88 7.38 15.90
C ASP A 6 -10.38 7.17 15.68
N THR A 7 -9.88 5.97 15.91
CA THR A 7 -8.48 5.60 15.62
C THR A 7 -8.19 5.64 14.12
N VAL A 8 -9.08 5.12 13.27
CA VAL A 8 -8.96 5.22 11.80
C VAL A 8 -8.86 6.66 11.35
N ARG A 9 -9.72 7.53 11.88
CA ARG A 9 -9.73 8.95 11.55
C ARG A 9 -8.41 9.62 11.90
N ARG A 10 -7.92 9.43 13.12
CA ARG A 10 -6.63 9.98 13.59
C ARG A 10 -5.47 9.46 12.76
N PHE A 11 -5.48 8.16 12.45
CA PHE A 11 -4.47 7.54 11.62
C PHE A 11 -4.38 8.19 10.23
N LEU A 12 -5.51 8.32 9.53
CA LEU A 12 -5.57 8.82 8.15
C LEU A 12 -5.40 10.34 8.03
N LEU A 13 -5.88 11.13 9.00
CA LEU A 13 -5.91 12.60 8.91
C LEU A 13 -4.73 13.27 9.63
N ASP A 14 -4.19 12.65 10.66
CA ASP A 14 -3.15 13.25 11.48
C ASP A 14 -1.83 12.49 11.40
N TYR A 15 -1.86 11.18 11.68
CA TYR A 15 -0.63 10.39 11.79
C TYR A 15 0.09 10.24 10.44
N LEU A 16 -0.59 9.73 9.42
CA LEU A 16 0.05 9.49 8.11
C LEU A 16 0.51 10.78 7.43
N PRO A 17 -0.32 11.84 7.29
CA PRO A 17 0.08 13.04 6.57
C PRO A 17 0.98 13.95 7.39
N LYS A 18 0.74 14.12 8.68
CA LYS A 18 1.43 15.12 9.50
C LYS A 18 2.65 14.57 10.22
N GLN A 19 2.58 13.36 10.79
CA GLN A 19 3.68 12.78 11.56
C GLN A 19 4.60 11.93 10.68
N ARG A 20 4.04 11.13 9.77
CA ARG A 20 4.81 10.29 8.83
C ARG A 20 5.14 11.01 7.52
N CYS A 21 4.55 12.17 7.26
CA CYS A 21 4.77 12.98 6.05
C CYS A 21 4.62 12.17 4.75
N LEU A 22 3.67 11.23 4.73
CA LEU A 22 3.44 10.37 3.57
C LEU A 22 2.72 11.12 2.45
N SER A 23 2.97 10.72 1.22
CA SER A 23 2.29 11.29 0.05
C SER A 23 0.78 11.02 0.08
N VAL A 24 0.01 11.89 -0.57
CA VAL A 24 -1.44 11.75 -0.70
C VAL A 24 -1.82 10.39 -1.27
N ASN A 25 -1.10 9.91 -2.29
CA ASN A 25 -1.35 8.60 -2.91
C ASN A 25 -1.15 7.45 -1.92
N THR A 26 -0.14 7.54 -1.07
CA THR A 26 0.10 6.55 -0.02
C THR A 26 -1.03 6.56 1.01
N VAL A 27 -1.46 7.73 1.46
CA VAL A 27 -2.60 7.86 2.40
C VAL A 27 -3.88 7.29 1.79
N LEU A 28 -4.13 7.54 0.50
CA LEU A 28 -5.28 6.96 -0.21
C LEU A 28 -5.21 5.43 -0.29
N SER A 29 -4.02 4.87 -0.49
CA SER A 29 -3.83 3.41 -0.47
C SER A 29 -4.15 2.80 0.90
N TYR A 30 -3.73 3.44 1.99
CA TYR A 30 -4.09 3.05 3.35
C TYR A 30 -5.59 3.14 3.60
N LYS A 31 -6.20 4.26 3.21
CA LYS A 31 -7.67 4.44 3.29
C LYS A 31 -8.42 3.35 2.55
N GLN A 32 -7.98 3.02 1.33
CA GLN A 32 -8.58 1.96 0.54
C GLN A 32 -8.48 0.60 1.24
N THR A 33 -7.33 0.30 1.86
CA THR A 33 -7.15 -0.95 2.62
C THR A 33 -8.13 -1.05 3.78
N LEU A 34 -8.27 0.01 4.56
CA LEU A 34 -9.20 0.04 5.70
C LEU A 34 -10.66 -0.05 5.25
N ASN A 35 -11.02 0.61 4.15
CA ASN A 35 -12.37 0.49 3.57
C ASN A 35 -12.65 -0.96 3.14
N LEU A 36 -11.70 -1.62 2.47
CA LEU A 36 -11.84 -3.03 2.08
C LEU A 36 -11.97 -3.94 3.31
N PHE A 37 -11.23 -3.66 4.37
CA PHE A 37 -11.33 -4.41 5.61
C PHE A 37 -12.71 -4.26 6.27
N VAL A 38 -13.25 -3.05 6.30
CA VAL A 38 -14.62 -2.81 6.80
C VAL A 38 -15.65 -3.54 5.94
N SER A 39 -15.53 -3.49 4.60
CA SER A 39 -16.42 -4.23 3.70
C SER A 39 -16.35 -5.74 3.95
N TYR A 40 -15.15 -6.29 4.12
CA TYR A 40 -14.97 -7.70 4.46
C TYR A 40 -15.69 -8.06 5.78
N MET A 41 -15.56 -7.22 6.80
CA MET A 41 -16.21 -7.44 8.08
C MET A 41 -17.74 -7.41 7.97
N GLN A 42 -18.29 -6.57 7.09
CA GLN A 42 -19.72 -6.50 6.83
C GLN A 42 -20.22 -7.69 6.00
N ASP A 43 -19.53 -8.01 4.92
CA ASP A 43 -19.98 -8.98 3.92
C ASP A 43 -19.78 -10.44 4.38
N GLU A 44 -18.64 -10.71 5.01
CA GLU A 44 -18.24 -12.08 5.37
C GLU A 44 -18.42 -12.42 6.85
N ARG A 45 -18.51 -11.42 7.71
CA ARG A 45 -18.56 -11.60 9.16
C ARG A 45 -19.85 -11.06 9.78
N ASP A 46 -20.78 -10.49 9.00
CA ASP A 46 -22.01 -9.86 9.47
C ASP A 46 -21.79 -8.81 10.58
N VAL A 47 -20.63 -8.20 10.60
CA VAL A 47 -20.27 -7.16 11.56
C VAL A 47 -20.55 -5.79 10.97
N THR A 48 -21.65 -5.18 11.34
CA THR A 48 -21.97 -3.81 10.91
C THR A 48 -20.90 -2.82 11.39
N ALA A 49 -20.71 -1.74 10.64
CA ALA A 49 -19.74 -0.69 10.98
C ALA A 49 -19.89 -0.19 12.43
N THR A 50 -21.14 -0.08 12.92
CA THR A 50 -21.44 0.37 14.29
C THR A 50 -20.97 -0.62 15.37
N LYS A 51 -20.84 -1.90 15.03
CA LYS A 51 -20.42 -2.98 15.93
C LYS A 51 -18.95 -3.38 15.77
N LEU A 52 -18.26 -2.77 14.82
CA LEU A 52 -16.85 -3.05 14.57
C LEU A 52 -15.99 -2.41 15.67
N THR A 53 -15.33 -3.25 16.45
CA THR A 53 -14.40 -2.87 17.52
C THR A 53 -13.11 -3.67 17.42
N PHE A 54 -12.04 -3.22 18.06
CA PHE A 54 -10.78 -3.96 18.08
C PHE A 54 -10.92 -5.36 18.67
N SER A 55 -11.81 -5.56 19.65
CA SER A 55 -12.06 -6.86 20.28
C SER A 55 -12.64 -7.92 19.33
N ARG A 56 -13.14 -7.50 18.17
CA ARG A 56 -13.65 -8.40 17.12
C ARG A 56 -12.62 -8.72 16.04
N ILE A 57 -11.44 -8.18 16.16
CA ILE A 57 -10.34 -8.38 15.22
C ILE A 57 -9.30 -9.27 15.91
N ASP A 58 -9.02 -10.39 15.30
CA ASP A 58 -7.97 -11.31 15.72
C ASP A 58 -7.12 -11.74 14.52
N ARG A 59 -6.14 -12.59 14.76
CA ARG A 59 -5.27 -13.12 13.71
C ARG A 59 -6.04 -13.83 12.61
N ASP A 60 -7.06 -14.59 12.97
CA ASP A 60 -7.86 -15.38 12.03
C ASP A 60 -8.75 -14.49 11.18
N VAL A 61 -9.26 -13.40 11.72
CA VAL A 61 -9.98 -12.36 10.96
C VAL A 61 -9.05 -11.71 9.95
N ILE A 62 -7.82 -11.39 10.32
CA ILE A 62 -6.85 -10.79 9.39
C ILE A 62 -6.48 -11.79 8.28
N LEU A 63 -6.23 -13.05 8.61
CA LEU A 63 -5.98 -14.11 7.62
C LEU A 63 -7.18 -14.30 6.68
N GLY A 64 -8.39 -14.33 7.22
CA GLY A 64 -9.62 -14.41 6.44
C GLY A 64 -9.77 -13.23 5.46
N PHE A 65 -9.45 -12.03 5.92
CA PHE A 65 -9.43 -10.84 5.06
C PHE A 65 -8.43 -10.97 3.90
N LEU A 66 -7.22 -11.44 4.18
CA LEU A 66 -6.21 -11.64 3.14
C LEU A 66 -6.63 -12.72 2.13
N THR A 67 -7.21 -13.82 2.60
CA THR A 67 -7.78 -14.86 1.73
C THR A 67 -8.94 -14.33 0.90
N TRP A 68 -9.81 -13.54 1.48
CA TRP A 68 -10.91 -12.88 0.76
C TRP A 68 -10.41 -11.93 -0.34
N LEU A 69 -9.32 -11.19 -0.09
CA LEU A 69 -8.68 -10.37 -1.11
C LEU A 69 -8.20 -11.21 -2.30
N GLU A 70 -7.66 -12.38 -2.05
CA GLU A 70 -7.17 -13.28 -3.11
C GLU A 70 -8.31 -13.95 -3.88
N THR A 71 -9.32 -14.44 -3.20
CA THR A 71 -10.42 -15.22 -3.78
C THR A 71 -11.51 -14.34 -4.38
N ALA A 72 -12.05 -13.40 -3.63
CA ALA A 72 -13.17 -12.55 -4.05
C ALA A 72 -12.71 -11.35 -4.90
N ARG A 73 -11.56 -10.77 -4.57
CA ARG A 73 -11.01 -9.59 -5.27
C ARG A 73 -9.93 -9.93 -6.28
N LYS A 74 -9.49 -11.19 -6.34
CA LYS A 74 -8.44 -11.70 -7.26
C LYS A 74 -7.17 -10.85 -7.21
N CYS A 75 -6.79 -10.39 -6.03
CA CYS A 75 -5.59 -9.60 -5.82
C CYS A 75 -4.34 -10.45 -6.00
N SER A 76 -3.29 -9.86 -6.56
CA SER A 76 -1.97 -10.49 -6.64
C SER A 76 -1.33 -10.61 -5.24
N ALA A 77 -0.33 -11.49 -5.09
CA ALA A 77 0.45 -11.62 -3.87
C ALA A 77 1.07 -10.29 -3.44
N SER A 78 1.57 -9.49 -4.38
CA SER A 78 2.11 -8.15 -4.12
C SER A 78 1.07 -7.21 -3.52
N THR A 79 -0.12 -7.16 -4.11
CA THR A 79 -1.23 -6.33 -3.60
C THR A 79 -1.69 -6.80 -2.23
N ARG A 80 -1.81 -8.12 -2.02
CA ARG A 80 -2.12 -8.71 -0.72
C ARG A 80 -1.11 -8.29 0.35
N ASN A 81 0.18 -8.39 0.03
CA ASN A 81 1.25 -7.99 0.95
C ASN A 81 1.20 -6.50 1.29
N GLN A 82 0.94 -5.66 0.28
CA GLN A 82 0.76 -4.22 0.49
C GLN A 82 -0.41 -3.92 1.43
N ARG A 83 -1.54 -4.63 1.30
CA ARG A 83 -2.69 -4.51 2.20
C ARG A 83 -2.37 -4.99 3.61
N LEU A 84 -1.61 -6.08 3.75
CA LEU A 84 -1.14 -6.57 5.04
C LEU A 84 -0.23 -5.53 5.73
N MET A 85 0.70 -4.93 5.00
CA MET A 85 1.58 -3.89 5.54
C MET A 85 0.80 -2.65 6.00
N ALA A 86 -0.20 -2.22 5.22
CA ALA A 86 -1.05 -1.11 5.58
C ALA A 86 -1.85 -1.40 6.87
N LEU A 87 -2.39 -2.61 6.99
CA LEU A 87 -3.13 -3.03 8.18
C LEU A 87 -2.22 -3.10 9.41
N ARG A 88 -1.00 -3.63 9.27
CA ARG A 88 0.01 -3.64 10.36
C ARG A 88 0.34 -2.23 10.83
N SER A 89 0.59 -1.30 9.92
CA SER A 89 0.84 0.10 10.27
C SER A 89 -0.32 0.73 11.05
N PHE A 90 -1.54 0.42 10.67
CA PHE A 90 -2.72 0.88 11.39
C PHE A 90 -2.79 0.28 12.81
N LEU A 91 -2.56 -1.03 12.94
CA LEU A 91 -2.57 -1.72 14.24
C LEU A 91 -1.41 -1.29 15.13
N GLU A 92 -0.24 -0.99 14.56
CA GLU A 92 0.89 -0.39 15.28
C GLU A 92 0.51 0.96 15.89
N PHE A 93 -0.10 1.83 15.08
CA PHE A 93 -0.60 3.11 15.57
C PHE A 93 -1.67 2.94 16.66
N ALA A 94 -2.60 2.00 16.48
CA ALA A 94 -3.59 1.68 17.51
C ALA A 94 -2.94 1.23 18.82
N GLY A 95 -1.90 0.38 18.74
CA GLY A 95 -1.12 -0.07 19.89
C GLY A 95 -0.33 1.05 20.58
N GLN A 96 0.11 2.07 19.83
CA GLN A 96 0.76 3.26 20.40
C GLN A 96 -0.25 4.15 21.14
N MET A 97 -1.48 4.21 20.68
CA MET A 97 -2.57 4.98 21.30
C MET A 97 -3.15 4.25 22.51
N ASP A 98 -3.26 2.94 22.44
CA ASP A 98 -3.79 2.07 23.48
C ASP A 98 -2.98 0.77 23.54
N CYS A 99 -2.19 0.61 24.58
CA CYS A 99 -1.30 -0.55 24.74
C CYS A 99 -2.05 -1.90 24.77
N THR A 100 -3.35 -1.91 25.05
CA THR A 100 -4.16 -3.13 25.00
C THR A 100 -4.25 -3.69 23.57
N GLN A 101 -4.08 -2.86 22.56
CA GLN A 101 -4.12 -3.24 21.16
C GLN A 101 -2.75 -3.76 20.64
N MET A 102 -1.69 -3.65 21.43
CA MET A 102 -0.35 -4.08 21.01
C MET A 102 -0.29 -5.58 20.72
N ALA A 103 -1.03 -6.40 21.46
CA ALA A 103 -1.12 -7.84 21.22
C ALA A 103 -1.69 -8.16 19.83
N LEU A 104 -2.67 -7.38 19.38
CA LEU A 104 -3.25 -7.52 18.05
C LEU A 104 -2.24 -7.15 16.96
N TYR A 105 -1.47 -6.09 17.14
CA TYR A 105 -0.37 -5.73 16.25
C TYR A 105 0.67 -6.85 16.12
N LEU A 106 1.11 -7.41 17.24
CA LEU A 106 2.07 -8.52 17.24
C LEU A 106 1.51 -9.76 16.55
N SER A 107 0.23 -10.06 16.74
CA SER A 107 -0.46 -11.15 16.04
C SER A 107 -0.49 -10.91 14.53
N ALA A 108 -0.73 -9.68 14.07
CA ALA A 108 -0.66 -9.32 12.66
C ALA A 108 0.75 -9.45 12.09
N CYS A 109 1.79 -9.12 12.88
CA CYS A 109 3.19 -9.27 12.48
C CYS A 109 3.61 -10.74 12.30
N SER A 110 2.97 -11.67 12.99
CA SER A 110 3.24 -13.10 12.85
C SER A 110 2.74 -13.71 11.51
N ILE A 111 1.90 -12.99 10.76
CA ILE A 111 1.39 -13.45 9.46
C ILE A 111 2.48 -13.22 8.41
N PRO A 112 3.01 -14.24 7.72
CA PRO A 112 4.04 -14.03 6.72
C PRO A 112 3.50 -13.32 5.47
N ALA A 113 4.35 -12.51 4.83
CA ALA A 113 4.10 -12.05 3.49
C ALA A 113 4.21 -13.24 2.51
N GLN A 114 3.40 -13.26 1.46
CA GLN A 114 3.55 -14.23 0.39
C GLN A 114 4.70 -13.84 -0.53
N GLU A 115 5.37 -14.84 -1.11
CA GLU A 115 6.32 -14.59 -2.18
C GLU A 115 5.59 -13.97 -3.38
N ALA A 116 5.83 -12.69 -3.60
CA ALA A 116 5.44 -12.06 -4.83
C ALA A 116 6.47 -12.49 -5.88
N HIS A 117 6.05 -13.32 -6.84
CA HIS A 117 6.85 -13.56 -8.03
C HIS A 117 7.01 -12.19 -8.71
N GLY A 118 8.15 -11.55 -8.45
CA GLY A 118 8.54 -10.34 -9.16
C GLY A 118 8.44 -10.65 -10.65
N ARG A 119 7.96 -9.69 -11.45
CA ARG A 119 8.19 -9.77 -12.90
C ARG A 119 9.65 -10.14 -13.05
N ILE A 120 9.91 -11.29 -13.69
CA ILE A 120 11.24 -11.60 -14.18
C ILE A 120 11.61 -10.38 -15.01
N VAL A 121 12.48 -9.54 -14.48
CA VAL A 121 13.14 -8.53 -15.30
C VAL A 121 13.95 -9.39 -16.25
N GLU A 122 13.49 -9.49 -17.48
CA GLU A 122 14.29 -10.11 -18.52
C GLU A 122 15.56 -9.26 -18.56
N PHE A 123 16.63 -9.80 -17.97
CA PHE A 123 17.93 -9.21 -18.12
C PHE A 123 18.22 -9.15 -19.62
N LEU A 124 18.55 -7.98 -20.09
CA LEU A 124 19.00 -7.78 -21.47
C LEU A 124 20.05 -8.85 -21.77
N THR A 125 19.72 -9.74 -22.68
CA THR A 125 20.69 -10.74 -23.16
C THR A 125 21.87 -10.00 -23.82
N GLU A 126 23.06 -10.57 -23.79
CA GLU A 126 24.25 -9.98 -24.45
C GLU A 126 23.94 -9.43 -25.87
N PRO A 127 23.21 -10.16 -26.74
CA PRO A 127 22.82 -9.61 -28.06
C PRO A 127 21.97 -8.36 -27.98
N SER A 128 21.07 -8.26 -27.00
CA SER A 128 20.21 -7.07 -26.81
C SER A 128 21.02 -5.89 -26.31
N LEU A 129 22.00 -6.13 -25.45
CA LEU A 129 22.92 -5.10 -24.96
C LEU A 129 23.83 -4.61 -26.09
N ALA A 130 24.35 -5.52 -26.93
CA ALA A 130 25.15 -5.16 -28.11
C ALA A 130 24.36 -4.34 -29.11
N ALA A 131 23.08 -4.67 -29.35
CA ALA A 131 22.19 -3.89 -30.21
C ALA A 131 21.92 -2.47 -29.65
N LEU A 132 21.79 -2.31 -28.34
CA LEU A 132 21.65 -1.01 -27.69
C LEU A 132 22.93 -0.16 -27.82
N LEU A 133 24.11 -0.77 -27.68
CA LEU A 133 25.40 -0.10 -27.83
C LEU A 133 25.71 0.29 -29.26
N GLN A 134 25.10 -0.38 -30.25
CA GLN A 134 25.25 -0.04 -31.67
C GLN A 134 24.26 1.01 -32.16
N GLN A 135 23.35 1.48 -31.31
CA GLN A 135 22.48 2.58 -31.68
C GLN A 135 23.28 3.85 -31.94
N PRO A 136 22.92 4.62 -32.98
CA PRO A 136 23.59 5.87 -33.28
C PRO A 136 23.54 6.80 -32.06
N ASP A 137 24.63 7.40 -31.75
CA ASP A 137 24.82 8.34 -30.67
C ASP A 137 23.73 9.42 -30.70
N PRO A 138 22.89 9.55 -29.65
CA PRO A 138 21.84 10.56 -29.58
C PRO A 138 22.39 11.99 -29.66
N SER A 139 23.70 12.20 -29.48
CA SER A 139 24.34 13.49 -29.66
C SER A 139 24.35 13.95 -31.11
N LYS A 140 24.21 13.03 -32.09
CA LYS A 140 24.08 13.35 -33.53
C LYS A 140 22.65 13.57 -33.96
N SER A 141 21.69 13.17 -33.23
CA SER A 141 20.30 13.57 -33.39
C SER A 141 20.24 15.04 -32.96
N LYS A 142 20.04 15.94 -33.90
CA LYS A 142 19.80 17.35 -33.60
C LYS A 142 18.89 17.44 -32.38
N ALA A 143 19.37 18.04 -31.34
CA ALA A 143 18.81 18.04 -29.99
C ALA A 143 17.42 18.73 -29.91
N ILE A 144 16.45 18.23 -30.65
CA ILE A 144 15.07 18.70 -30.63
C ILE A 144 14.48 18.67 -29.21
N PRO A 145 14.75 17.65 -28.38
CA PRO A 145 14.27 17.64 -27.00
C PRO A 145 14.86 18.75 -26.14
N HIS A 146 16.12 19.09 -26.33
CA HIS A 146 16.80 20.14 -25.55
C HIS A 146 16.29 21.55 -25.85
N ARG A 147 15.86 21.82 -27.06
CA ARG A 147 15.24 23.10 -27.40
C ARG A 147 13.90 23.30 -26.73
N LYS A 148 13.10 22.26 -26.62
CA LYS A 148 11.80 22.32 -25.93
C LYS A 148 11.96 22.56 -24.44
N VAL A 149 12.94 21.93 -23.81
CA VAL A 149 13.23 22.10 -22.38
C VAL A 149 13.75 23.51 -22.11
N GLY A 150 14.65 24.02 -22.95
CA GLY A 150 15.18 25.37 -22.81
C GLY A 150 14.13 26.47 -23.04
N ALA A 151 13.09 26.22 -23.84
CA ALA A 151 12.00 27.16 -24.08
C ALA A 151 10.98 27.18 -22.95
N ILE A 152 10.83 26.08 -22.20
CA ILE A 152 9.85 25.96 -21.12
C ILE A 152 10.35 26.61 -19.82
N LEU A 153 11.64 26.49 -19.53
CA LEU A 153 12.23 27.00 -18.29
C LEU A 153 12.04 28.52 -18.05
N PRO A 154 12.16 29.38 -19.06
CA PRO A 154 11.92 30.83 -18.87
C PRO A 154 10.46 31.21 -18.59
N GLU A 155 9.52 30.37 -19.00
CA GLU A 155 8.10 30.65 -18.80
C GLU A 155 7.58 30.26 -17.40
N VAL A 156 8.32 29.41 -16.70
CA VAL A 156 7.94 28.90 -15.37
C VAL A 156 8.50 29.81 -14.27
N ILE A 157 9.46 30.63 -14.60
CA ILE A 157 10.07 31.61 -13.71
C ILE A 157 9.37 32.96 -13.85
#